data_0a7271975b8fdb6541a81aa2e45a232b
#
_entry.id   0a7271975b8fdb6541a81aa2e45a232b
#
_cell.length_a   1.000
_cell.length_b   1.000
_cell.length_c   1.000
_cell.angle_alpha   90.00
_cell.angle_beta   90.00
_cell.angle_gamma   90.00
#
_symmetry.space_group_name_H-M   'P 1'
#
loop_
_entity.id
_entity.type
_entity.pdbx_description
1 polymer ?
#
loop_
_entity_poly.entity_id
_entity_poly.type
_entity_poly.pdbx_seq_one_letter_code
_entity_poly.pdbx_strand_id
1 'polypeptide(L)'
;MKTTPILSRFLVIILAAGLTPFCFPPFDAWPLMLVSIFLLLWAATGSTMRVAFYGGLLFGVISFGASLAWLSTIFGPGCITLFLMFGMFPAFFCMTIKTLRDRFPERPFMVMLLIAVSWTAIEFFRSEIFYLRFPWITPGTSLGPTFLSPLIGVYGATFLIVLAVAGLLHRRTQTIGAVLCLCICLLGFWRPAPVQLSADDNDHFVVGLVQAEERSHLHYIKWTRSLASQKPDLVVWPEYSLPDDVEKDEWVYRALTNLCAEMDIVMVVGTRTVLGPGKRDWHNTAMVLNADGIVGRTHKARPIHFMNDGQPATHSVPVQTRLGAMANPVCFDCDYTEITRRFAAAESDFFAVPIMDAERWTAWQHVQHAALLRCRAAETGRWFASAASSGVSQIIDPTGHVHHEMGAMEEGAFAGRIAPREGRTVFVRVGWLFPWVNLAVFVLLAFWLVLGKGLPVSRRQS
;
A
#
# COMPACT_ATOMS: atom_id res chain seq x y z
N MET A 1 -37.77 19.00 -4.73
CA MET A 1 -37.33 17.60 -4.46
C MET A 1 -37.81 17.22 -3.06
N LYS A 2 -38.58 16.13 -2.91
CA LYS A 2 -38.96 15.62 -1.56
C LYS A 2 -37.66 15.29 -0.82
N THR A 3 -37.46 15.82 0.38
CA THR A 3 -36.29 15.53 1.21
C THR A 3 -36.32 14.07 1.62
N THR A 4 -35.32 13.30 1.20
CA THR A 4 -35.17 11.91 1.64
C THR A 4 -35.08 11.86 3.18
N PRO A 5 -35.83 11.00 3.86
CA PRO A 5 -35.77 10.88 5.33
C PRO A 5 -34.33 10.66 5.82
N ILE A 6 -34.01 11.21 6.99
CA ILE A 6 -32.63 11.07 7.56
C ILE A 6 -32.30 9.59 7.76
N LEU A 7 -33.25 8.78 8.26
CA LEU A 7 -33.03 7.35 8.47
C LEU A 7 -32.62 6.62 7.19
N SER A 8 -33.29 6.89 6.05
CA SER A 8 -32.93 6.24 4.78
C SER A 8 -31.53 6.62 4.29
N ARG A 9 -31.04 7.82 4.61
CA ARG A 9 -29.65 8.21 4.30
C ARG A 9 -28.63 7.43 5.11
N PHE A 10 -28.89 7.24 6.41
CA PHE A 10 -28.02 6.41 7.25
C PHE A 10 -28.03 4.94 6.82
N LEU A 11 -29.16 4.39 6.41
CA LEU A 11 -29.23 3.03 5.84
C LEU A 11 -28.41 2.90 4.57
N VAL A 12 -28.45 3.90 3.67
CA VAL A 12 -27.61 3.92 2.45
C VAL A 12 -26.14 4.03 2.80
N ILE A 13 -25.78 4.81 3.81
CA ILE A 13 -24.39 4.93 4.29
C ILE A 13 -23.89 3.61 4.88
N ILE A 14 -24.71 2.92 5.66
CA ILE A 14 -24.37 1.59 6.20
C ILE A 14 -24.17 0.59 5.07
N LEU A 15 -25.04 0.58 4.06
CA LEU A 15 -24.87 -0.24 2.87
C LEU A 15 -23.57 0.09 2.14
N ALA A 16 -23.30 1.37 1.88
CA ALA A 16 -22.08 1.83 1.24
C ALA A 16 -20.83 1.34 1.98
N ALA A 17 -20.79 1.52 3.31
CA ALA A 17 -19.70 1.10 4.16
C ALA A 17 -19.53 -0.42 4.19
N GLY A 18 -20.64 -1.17 4.23
CA GLY A 18 -20.65 -2.64 4.23
C GLY A 18 -20.16 -3.26 2.90
N LEU A 19 -20.20 -2.51 1.79
CA LEU A 19 -19.63 -2.95 0.51
C LEU A 19 -18.10 -2.84 0.47
N THR A 20 -17.51 -1.93 1.26
CA THR A 20 -16.08 -1.63 1.19
C THR A 20 -15.17 -2.85 1.44
N PRO A 21 -15.40 -3.71 2.45
CA PRO A 21 -14.54 -4.87 2.70
C PRO A 21 -14.42 -5.83 1.51
N PHE A 22 -15.50 -5.96 0.75
CA PHE A 22 -15.53 -6.85 -0.43
C PHE A 22 -14.69 -6.32 -1.60
N CYS A 23 -14.29 -5.05 -1.57
CA CYS A 23 -13.44 -4.46 -2.63
C CYS A 23 -11.98 -4.87 -2.54
N PHE A 24 -11.56 -5.52 -1.45
CA PHE A 24 -10.18 -5.89 -1.14
C PHE A 24 -10.04 -7.40 -0.98
N PRO A 25 -8.78 -7.95 -1.01
CA PRO A 25 -8.56 -9.35 -0.72
C PRO A 25 -9.20 -9.78 0.61
N PRO A 26 -9.71 -11.01 0.68
CA PRO A 26 -9.64 -12.06 -0.34
C PRO A 26 -10.74 -12.02 -1.42
N PHE A 27 -11.63 -11.01 -1.40
CA PHE A 27 -12.80 -10.97 -2.30
C PHE A 27 -12.51 -10.30 -3.65
N ASP A 28 -11.66 -9.25 -3.66
CA ASP A 28 -11.23 -8.49 -4.84
C ASP A 28 -12.35 -7.99 -5.76
N ALA A 29 -13.56 -7.81 -5.21
CA ALA A 29 -14.72 -7.29 -5.94
C ALA A 29 -14.63 -5.74 -6.10
N TRP A 30 -13.51 -5.25 -6.63
CA TRP A 30 -13.18 -3.83 -6.76
C TRP A 30 -14.29 -2.97 -7.41
N PRO A 31 -15.17 -3.45 -8.35
CA PRO A 31 -16.23 -2.60 -8.90
C PRO A 31 -17.24 -2.12 -7.85
N LEU A 32 -17.36 -2.83 -6.73
CA LEU A 32 -18.19 -2.40 -5.61
C LEU A 32 -17.69 -1.09 -4.98
N MET A 33 -16.42 -0.72 -5.18
CA MET A 33 -15.88 0.55 -4.73
C MET A 33 -16.57 1.74 -5.41
N LEU A 34 -16.86 1.65 -6.72
CA LEU A 34 -17.62 2.66 -7.45
C LEU A 34 -19.01 2.84 -6.84
N VAL A 35 -19.68 1.74 -6.49
CA VAL A 35 -21.01 1.74 -5.88
C VAL A 35 -20.95 2.32 -4.46
N SER A 36 -19.99 1.87 -3.65
CA SER A 36 -19.78 2.35 -2.27
C SER A 36 -19.57 3.86 -2.22
N ILE A 37 -18.65 4.38 -3.04
CA ILE A 37 -18.38 5.81 -3.11
C ILE A 37 -19.60 6.57 -3.64
N PHE A 38 -20.29 6.07 -4.66
CA PHE A 38 -21.51 6.70 -5.19
C PHE A 38 -22.59 6.86 -4.10
N LEU A 39 -22.87 5.81 -3.35
CA LEU A 39 -23.86 5.83 -2.30
C LEU A 39 -23.49 6.81 -1.17
N LEU A 40 -22.20 6.84 -0.77
CA LEU A 40 -21.68 7.81 0.19
C LEU A 40 -21.87 9.25 -0.29
N LEU A 41 -21.41 9.56 -1.51
CA LEU A 41 -21.52 10.89 -2.10
C LEU A 41 -22.97 11.33 -2.25
N TRP A 42 -23.85 10.44 -2.70
CA TRP A 42 -25.27 10.70 -2.82
C TRP A 42 -25.92 11.02 -1.47
N ALA A 43 -25.61 10.22 -0.45
CA ALA A 43 -26.17 10.42 0.89
C ALA A 43 -25.68 11.72 1.53
N ALA A 44 -24.40 12.07 1.38
CA ALA A 44 -23.80 13.28 1.94
C ALA A 44 -24.33 14.56 1.28
N THR A 45 -24.52 14.57 -0.03
CA THR A 45 -24.82 15.77 -0.80
C THR A 45 -26.23 16.34 -0.59
N GLY A 46 -27.21 15.53 -0.27
CA GLY A 46 -28.60 15.98 -0.03
C GLY A 46 -28.94 16.17 1.45
N SER A 47 -27.95 16.25 2.34
CA SER A 47 -28.12 16.23 3.79
C SER A 47 -27.86 17.59 4.45
N THR A 48 -28.06 17.68 5.76
CA THR A 48 -27.54 18.79 6.57
C THR A 48 -26.06 18.56 6.90
N MET A 49 -25.35 19.61 7.33
CA MET A 49 -23.94 19.50 7.72
C MET A 49 -23.70 18.45 8.83
N ARG A 50 -24.62 18.37 9.82
CA ARG A 50 -24.56 17.37 10.89
C ARG A 50 -24.72 15.95 10.34
N VAL A 51 -25.66 15.73 9.44
CA VAL A 51 -25.87 14.41 8.81
C VAL A 51 -24.71 14.04 7.92
N ALA A 52 -24.07 14.99 7.21
CA ALA A 52 -22.87 14.73 6.43
C ALA A 52 -21.70 14.29 7.32
N PHE A 53 -21.46 15.00 8.44
CA PHE A 53 -20.41 14.65 9.40
C PHE A 53 -20.61 13.27 10.03
N TYR A 54 -21.76 13.05 10.68
CA TYR A 54 -22.01 11.76 11.37
C TYR A 54 -22.17 10.59 10.38
N GLY A 55 -22.70 10.86 9.19
CA GLY A 55 -22.77 9.86 8.12
C GLY A 55 -21.38 9.47 7.60
N GLY A 56 -20.51 10.44 7.37
CA GLY A 56 -19.11 10.17 7.00
C GLY A 56 -18.33 9.43 8.09
N LEU A 57 -18.52 9.82 9.36
CA LEU A 57 -17.93 9.12 10.51
C LEU A 57 -18.40 7.66 10.56
N LEU A 58 -19.71 7.44 10.46
CA LEU A 58 -20.29 6.09 10.46
C LEU A 58 -19.77 5.25 9.29
N PHE A 59 -19.72 5.84 8.09
CA PHE A 59 -19.12 5.18 6.91
C PHE A 59 -17.69 4.74 7.20
N GLY A 60 -16.84 5.64 7.70
CA GLY A 60 -15.45 5.31 7.98
C GLY A 60 -15.28 4.27 9.06
N VAL A 61 -16.01 4.38 10.18
CA VAL A 61 -15.94 3.40 11.29
C VAL A 61 -16.33 2.00 10.80
N ILE A 62 -17.41 1.87 10.03
CA ILE A 62 -17.85 0.57 9.50
C ILE A 62 -16.86 0.06 8.44
N SER A 63 -16.48 0.91 7.47
CA SER A 63 -15.58 0.51 6.38
C SER A 63 -14.22 0.05 6.91
N PHE A 64 -13.57 0.87 7.76
CA PHE A 64 -12.28 0.49 8.34
C PHE A 64 -12.42 -0.63 9.36
N GLY A 65 -13.46 -0.61 10.20
CA GLY A 65 -13.70 -1.64 11.19
C GLY A 65 -13.93 -3.02 10.58
N ALA A 66 -14.69 -3.10 9.49
CA ALA A 66 -14.95 -4.37 8.81
C ALA A 66 -13.75 -4.81 7.96
N SER A 67 -13.11 -3.89 7.20
CA SER A 67 -11.97 -4.23 6.34
C SER A 67 -10.71 -4.58 7.13
N LEU A 68 -10.53 -4.00 8.31
CA LEU A 68 -9.35 -4.16 9.17
C LEU A 68 -9.72 -4.83 10.51
N ALA A 69 -10.74 -5.69 10.52
CA ALA A 69 -11.19 -6.39 11.73
C ALA A 69 -10.06 -7.17 12.41
N TRP A 70 -9.08 -7.62 11.65
CA TRP A 70 -7.86 -8.29 12.14
C TRP A 70 -7.02 -7.42 13.09
N LEU A 71 -7.13 -6.09 13.07
CA LEU A 71 -6.48 -5.24 14.08
C LEU A 71 -6.92 -5.54 15.51
N SER A 72 -8.11 -6.17 15.69
CA SER A 72 -8.59 -6.62 16.99
C SER A 72 -7.72 -7.73 17.58
N THR A 73 -7.07 -8.54 16.74
CA THR A 73 -6.13 -9.59 17.22
C THR A 73 -4.83 -9.01 17.75
N ILE A 74 -4.48 -7.79 17.30
CA ILE A 74 -3.25 -7.09 17.67
C ILE A 74 -3.49 -6.18 18.88
N PHE A 75 -4.53 -5.35 18.83
CA PHE A 75 -4.79 -4.27 19.79
C PHE A 75 -5.99 -4.53 20.70
N GLY A 76 -6.66 -5.70 20.56
CA GLY A 76 -7.88 -5.99 21.30
C GLY A 76 -8.95 -4.89 21.12
N PRO A 77 -9.72 -4.52 22.16
CA PRO A 77 -10.73 -3.46 22.08
C PRO A 77 -10.17 -2.07 21.72
N GLY A 78 -8.86 -1.83 21.90
CA GLY A 78 -8.19 -0.57 21.52
C GLY A 78 -8.30 -0.24 20.02
N CYS A 79 -8.54 -1.24 19.15
CA CYS A 79 -8.76 -1.02 17.73
C CYS A 79 -9.97 -0.12 17.43
N ILE A 80 -10.97 -0.05 18.32
CA ILE A 80 -12.16 0.83 18.18
C ILE A 80 -11.72 2.29 18.10
N THR A 81 -10.73 2.69 18.91
CA THR A 81 -10.17 4.06 18.87
C THR A 81 -9.52 4.35 17.51
N LEU A 82 -8.81 3.38 16.93
CA LEU A 82 -8.24 3.52 15.59
C LEU A 82 -9.34 3.67 14.53
N PHE A 83 -10.41 2.88 14.59
CA PHE A 83 -11.52 2.97 13.63
C PHE A 83 -12.27 4.29 13.75
N LEU A 84 -12.48 4.81 14.97
CA LEU A 84 -13.05 6.14 15.19
C LEU A 84 -12.17 7.23 14.60
N MET A 85 -10.88 7.16 14.82
CA MET A 85 -9.91 8.11 14.29
C MET A 85 -9.88 8.07 12.76
N PHE A 86 -9.79 6.89 12.15
CA PHE A 86 -9.85 6.75 10.68
C PHE A 86 -11.19 7.21 10.13
N GLY A 87 -12.30 7.02 10.85
CA GLY A 87 -13.63 7.51 10.50
C GLY A 87 -13.75 9.03 10.41
N MET A 88 -12.88 9.78 11.09
CA MET A 88 -12.85 11.25 11.00
C MET A 88 -12.51 11.75 9.58
N PHE A 89 -11.68 11.01 8.82
CA PHE A 89 -11.30 11.41 7.47
C PHE A 89 -12.49 11.43 6.50
N PRO A 90 -13.30 10.37 6.36
CA PRO A 90 -14.55 10.42 5.62
C PRO A 90 -15.56 11.43 6.18
N ALA A 91 -15.59 11.68 7.49
CA ALA A 91 -16.46 12.70 8.08
C ALA A 91 -16.12 14.10 7.55
N PHE A 92 -14.85 14.50 7.61
CA PHE A 92 -14.37 15.77 7.06
C PHE A 92 -14.58 15.87 5.54
N PHE A 93 -14.36 14.77 4.82
CA PHE A 93 -14.64 14.71 3.40
C PHE A 93 -16.12 14.98 3.09
N CYS A 94 -17.07 14.32 3.78
CA CYS A 94 -18.49 14.53 3.58
C CYS A 94 -18.93 15.98 3.90
N MET A 95 -18.35 16.61 4.93
CA MET A 95 -18.56 18.04 5.20
C MET A 95 -18.08 18.92 4.04
N THR A 96 -16.90 18.60 3.50
CA THR A 96 -16.34 19.34 2.36
C THR A 96 -17.25 19.26 1.15
N ILE A 97 -17.71 18.05 0.78
CA ILE A 97 -18.65 17.89 -0.35
C ILE A 97 -19.91 18.70 -0.15
N LYS A 98 -20.52 18.61 1.04
CA LYS A 98 -21.73 19.37 1.36
C LYS A 98 -21.51 20.86 1.17
N THR A 99 -20.38 21.38 1.68
CA THR A 99 -20.01 22.80 1.56
C THR A 99 -19.82 23.19 0.09
N LEU A 100 -19.13 22.40 -0.70
CA LEU A 100 -18.88 22.66 -2.11
C LEU A 100 -20.18 22.73 -2.92
N ARG A 101 -21.09 21.80 -2.71
CA ARG A 101 -22.36 21.76 -3.42
C ARG A 101 -23.28 22.90 -3.05
N ASP A 102 -23.31 23.31 -1.78
CA ASP A 102 -24.12 24.44 -1.33
C ASP A 102 -23.58 25.78 -1.86
N ARG A 103 -22.25 25.90 -1.96
CA ARG A 103 -21.62 27.16 -2.35
C ARG A 103 -21.57 27.35 -3.88
N PHE A 104 -21.51 26.24 -4.64
CA PHE A 104 -21.33 26.26 -6.10
C PHE A 104 -22.39 25.42 -6.85
N PRO A 105 -23.68 25.64 -6.61
CA PRO A 105 -24.73 24.81 -7.22
C PRO A 105 -24.75 24.91 -8.76
N GLU A 106 -24.31 26.06 -9.31
CA GLU A 106 -24.28 26.32 -10.76
C GLU A 106 -22.98 25.92 -11.45
N ARG A 107 -22.00 25.38 -10.70
CA ARG A 107 -20.67 25.00 -11.23
C ARG A 107 -20.38 23.50 -11.06
N PRO A 108 -21.19 22.59 -11.66
CA PRO A 108 -21.10 21.16 -11.40
C PRO A 108 -19.77 20.54 -11.82
N PHE A 109 -19.13 21.00 -12.90
CA PHE A 109 -17.81 20.51 -13.34
C PHE A 109 -16.70 20.85 -12.34
N MET A 110 -16.72 22.06 -11.82
CA MET A 110 -15.78 22.47 -10.77
C MET A 110 -16.00 21.65 -9.48
N VAL A 111 -17.27 21.46 -9.08
CA VAL A 111 -17.60 20.65 -7.89
C VAL A 111 -17.16 19.21 -8.07
N MET A 112 -17.38 18.60 -9.24
CA MET A 112 -16.93 17.25 -9.58
C MET A 112 -15.40 17.13 -9.39
N LEU A 113 -14.64 18.08 -9.94
CA LEU A 113 -13.17 18.10 -9.81
C LEU A 113 -12.73 18.27 -8.36
N LEU A 114 -13.32 19.23 -7.63
CA LEU A 114 -12.95 19.52 -6.24
C LEU A 114 -13.31 18.39 -5.28
N ILE A 115 -14.33 17.58 -5.57
CA ILE A 115 -14.64 16.35 -4.84
C ILE A 115 -13.49 15.36 -4.96
N ALA A 116 -13.00 15.10 -6.20
CA ALA A 116 -11.89 14.19 -6.43
C ALA A 116 -10.59 14.70 -5.78
N VAL A 117 -10.27 15.98 -5.93
CA VAL A 117 -9.14 16.64 -5.26
C VAL A 117 -9.23 16.45 -3.75
N SER A 118 -10.40 16.71 -3.15
CA SER A 118 -10.58 16.65 -1.69
C SER A 118 -10.40 15.22 -1.15
N TRP A 119 -10.96 14.22 -1.83
CA TRP A 119 -10.76 12.81 -1.42
C TRP A 119 -9.30 12.45 -1.47
N THR A 120 -8.66 12.64 -2.64
CA THR A 120 -7.25 12.26 -2.85
C THR A 120 -6.32 12.95 -1.86
N ALA A 121 -6.57 14.23 -1.57
CA ALA A 121 -5.80 15.01 -0.59
C ALA A 121 -5.93 14.45 0.83
N ILE A 122 -7.17 14.20 1.28
CA ILE A 122 -7.46 13.67 2.63
C ILE A 122 -6.90 12.24 2.77
N GLU A 123 -7.06 11.41 1.74
CA GLU A 123 -6.53 10.05 1.72
C GLU A 123 -5.00 10.04 1.76
N PHE A 124 -4.35 10.85 0.93
CA PHE A 124 -2.90 10.97 0.95
C PHE A 124 -2.37 11.48 2.28
N PHE A 125 -3.02 12.49 2.86
CA PHE A 125 -2.67 12.99 4.19
C PHE A 125 -2.76 11.88 5.24
N ARG A 126 -3.87 11.12 5.28
CA ARG A 126 -4.07 9.99 6.19
C ARG A 126 -2.99 8.91 6.02
N SER A 127 -2.66 8.62 4.77
CA SER A 127 -1.83 7.47 4.42
C SER A 127 -0.33 7.73 4.55
N GLU A 128 0.15 8.94 4.20
CA GLU A 128 1.59 9.20 4.08
C GLU A 128 2.11 10.26 5.08
N ILE A 129 1.23 11.15 5.59
CA ILE A 129 1.67 12.33 6.35
C ILE A 129 1.20 12.29 7.80
N PHE A 130 -0.05 11.89 8.05
CA PHE A 130 -0.62 11.82 9.39
C PHE A 130 0.26 10.99 10.32
N TYR A 131 0.29 11.31 11.62
CA TYR A 131 1.20 10.65 12.58
C TYR A 131 1.10 9.11 12.55
N LEU A 132 -0.12 8.56 12.54
CA LEU A 132 -0.35 7.11 12.51
C LEU A 132 -0.40 6.52 11.09
N ARG A 133 0.05 7.21 10.08
CA ARG A 133 0.15 6.81 8.67
C ARG A 133 -0.31 5.38 8.40
N PHE A 134 -1.40 5.21 7.66
CA PHE A 134 -1.91 3.88 7.38
C PHE A 134 -2.46 3.81 5.95
N PRO A 135 -1.66 3.40 4.94
CA PRO A 135 -2.02 3.51 3.53
C PRO A 135 -2.91 2.39 3.00
N TRP A 136 -3.54 1.64 3.89
CA TRP A 136 -4.46 0.56 3.56
C TRP A 136 -5.87 1.07 3.26
N ILE A 137 -6.65 0.23 2.54
CA ILE A 137 -8.07 0.46 2.26
C ILE A 137 -8.28 1.79 1.51
N THR A 138 -7.60 1.94 0.38
CA THR A 138 -7.78 3.09 -0.52
C THR A 138 -8.48 2.65 -1.82
N PRO A 139 -9.31 3.48 -2.46
CA PRO A 139 -9.94 3.14 -3.73
C PRO A 139 -8.93 2.72 -4.81
N GLY A 140 -7.76 3.38 -4.88
CA GLY A 140 -6.72 3.03 -5.85
C GLY A 140 -6.10 1.67 -5.62
N THR A 141 -5.91 1.26 -4.35
CA THR A 141 -5.39 -0.09 -4.04
C THR A 141 -6.43 -1.18 -4.29
N SER A 142 -7.73 -0.88 -4.13
CA SER A 142 -8.79 -1.84 -4.49
C SER A 142 -8.81 -2.14 -5.99
N LEU A 143 -8.56 -1.13 -6.84
CA LEU A 143 -8.45 -1.34 -8.28
C LEU A 143 -7.25 -2.23 -8.63
N GLY A 144 -6.18 -2.21 -7.82
CA GLY A 144 -4.94 -2.94 -8.06
C GLY A 144 -4.10 -2.38 -9.21
N PRO A 145 -3.05 -3.09 -9.66
CA PRO A 145 -2.18 -2.66 -10.75
C PRO A 145 -2.92 -2.48 -12.07
N THR A 146 -2.63 -1.39 -12.79
CA THR A 146 -3.19 -1.06 -14.10
C THR A 146 -2.12 -0.41 -14.99
N PHE A 147 -2.43 -0.15 -16.27
CA PHE A 147 -1.58 0.63 -17.17
C PHE A 147 -1.29 2.05 -16.67
N LEU A 148 -2.08 2.56 -15.71
CA LEU A 148 -1.88 3.88 -15.11
C LEU A 148 -0.93 3.86 -13.91
N SER A 149 -0.66 2.69 -13.33
CA SER A 149 0.18 2.58 -12.14
C SER A 149 1.58 3.19 -12.34
N PRO A 150 2.31 2.91 -13.43
CA PRO A 150 3.62 3.52 -13.67
C PRO A 150 3.57 5.01 -14.05
N LEU A 151 2.39 5.61 -14.19
CA LEU A 151 2.19 7.02 -14.52
C LEU A 151 1.84 7.86 -13.31
N ILE A 152 0.77 7.50 -12.58
CA ILE A 152 0.16 8.31 -11.52
C ILE A 152 -0.03 7.57 -10.19
N GLY A 153 0.31 6.27 -10.14
CA GLY A 153 0.23 5.45 -8.93
C GLY A 153 -1.19 5.28 -8.37
N VAL A 154 -1.26 4.74 -7.16
CA VAL A 154 -2.55 4.44 -6.49
C VAL A 154 -3.37 5.68 -6.19
N TYR A 155 -2.75 6.81 -5.86
CA TYR A 155 -3.48 8.06 -5.58
C TYR A 155 -4.09 8.68 -6.84
N GLY A 156 -3.44 8.52 -7.99
CA GLY A 156 -4.02 8.89 -9.28
C GLY A 156 -5.21 8.00 -9.65
N ALA A 157 -5.12 6.70 -9.37
CA ALA A 157 -6.24 5.79 -9.54
C ALA A 157 -7.42 6.16 -8.63
N THR A 158 -7.18 6.45 -7.34
CA THR A 158 -8.19 6.98 -6.42
C THR A 158 -8.86 8.24 -6.97
N PHE A 159 -8.06 9.20 -7.45
CA PHE A 159 -8.59 10.44 -8.03
C PHE A 159 -9.55 10.16 -9.19
N LEU A 160 -9.17 9.31 -10.13
CA LEU A 160 -10.01 8.97 -11.29
C LEU A 160 -11.30 8.26 -10.87
N ILE A 161 -11.25 7.31 -9.92
CA ILE A 161 -12.43 6.63 -9.39
C ILE A 161 -13.40 7.64 -8.78
N VAL A 162 -12.91 8.52 -7.92
CA VAL A 162 -13.76 9.52 -7.25
C VAL A 162 -14.28 10.56 -8.23
N LEU A 163 -13.47 10.99 -9.21
CA LEU A 163 -13.88 11.90 -10.27
C LEU A 163 -15.04 11.33 -11.10
N ALA A 164 -14.91 10.08 -11.53
CA ALA A 164 -15.92 9.38 -12.30
C ALA A 164 -17.26 9.31 -11.54
N VAL A 165 -17.20 8.89 -10.29
CA VAL A 165 -18.39 8.74 -9.44
C VAL A 165 -19.01 10.11 -9.10
N ALA A 166 -18.19 11.13 -8.80
CA ALA A 166 -18.67 12.49 -8.55
C ALA A 166 -19.39 13.07 -9.79
N GLY A 167 -18.95 12.69 -10.99
CA GLY A 167 -19.61 13.08 -12.23
C GLY A 167 -21.05 12.61 -12.33
N LEU A 168 -21.38 11.44 -11.78
CA LEU A 168 -22.74 10.87 -11.81
C LEU A 168 -23.77 11.66 -10.97
N LEU A 169 -23.31 12.53 -10.07
CA LEU A 169 -24.20 13.23 -9.11
C LEU A 169 -24.99 14.39 -9.69
N HIS A 170 -24.67 14.85 -10.90
CA HIS A 170 -25.34 16.01 -11.49
C HIS A 170 -25.62 15.79 -12.98
N ARG A 171 -26.83 16.20 -13.46
CA ARG A 171 -27.25 15.97 -14.84
C ARG A 171 -26.29 16.48 -15.91
N ARG A 172 -25.62 17.63 -15.69
CA ARG A 172 -24.67 18.21 -16.65
C ARG A 172 -23.33 17.46 -16.72
N THR A 173 -22.98 16.66 -15.71
CA THR A 173 -21.71 15.89 -15.63
C THR A 173 -21.92 14.39 -15.74
N GLN A 174 -23.16 13.89 -15.65
CA GLN A 174 -23.45 12.45 -15.54
C GLN A 174 -22.95 11.63 -16.73
N THR A 175 -22.99 12.17 -17.95
CA THR A 175 -22.47 11.47 -19.15
C THR A 175 -20.95 11.30 -19.04
N ILE A 176 -20.24 12.35 -18.61
CA ILE A 176 -18.78 12.27 -18.39
C ILE A 176 -18.49 11.28 -17.28
N GLY A 177 -19.23 11.33 -16.18
CA GLY A 177 -19.09 10.38 -15.08
C GLY A 177 -19.30 8.94 -15.54
N ALA A 178 -20.33 8.67 -16.32
CA ALA A 178 -20.61 7.34 -16.84
C ALA A 178 -19.51 6.84 -17.79
N VAL A 179 -19.01 7.69 -18.70
CA VAL A 179 -17.89 7.34 -19.59
C VAL A 179 -16.63 7.05 -18.77
N LEU A 180 -16.30 7.87 -17.78
CA LEU A 180 -15.16 7.63 -16.91
C LEU A 180 -15.31 6.33 -16.10
N CYS A 181 -16.49 6.03 -15.56
CA CYS A 181 -16.76 4.74 -14.89
C CYS A 181 -16.53 3.57 -15.85
N LEU A 182 -17.01 3.67 -17.09
CA LEU A 182 -16.77 2.63 -18.12
C LEU A 182 -15.27 2.48 -18.40
N CYS A 183 -14.54 3.59 -18.58
CA CYS A 183 -13.08 3.55 -18.78
C CYS A 183 -12.36 2.87 -17.60
N ILE A 184 -12.75 3.18 -16.35
CA ILE A 184 -12.19 2.56 -15.17
C ILE A 184 -12.51 1.06 -15.12
N CYS A 185 -13.75 0.67 -15.50
CA CYS A 185 -14.09 -0.74 -15.62
C CYS A 185 -13.22 -1.45 -16.66
N LEU A 186 -13.03 -0.84 -17.83
CA LEU A 186 -12.16 -1.40 -18.86
C LEU A 186 -10.71 -1.52 -18.38
N LEU A 187 -10.15 -0.49 -17.72
CA LEU A 187 -8.82 -0.52 -17.12
C LEU A 187 -8.69 -1.57 -16.02
N GLY A 188 -9.72 -1.75 -15.22
CA GLY A 188 -9.73 -2.71 -14.13
C GLY A 188 -9.83 -4.16 -14.58
N PHE A 189 -10.51 -4.43 -15.69
CA PHE A 189 -10.60 -5.78 -16.27
C PHE A 189 -9.48 -6.06 -17.27
N TRP A 190 -9.00 -5.05 -17.99
CA TRP A 190 -7.89 -5.19 -18.93
C TRP A 190 -6.57 -4.86 -18.24
N ARG A 191 -5.92 -5.88 -17.70
CA ARG A 191 -4.64 -5.77 -16.99
C ARG A 191 -3.47 -5.76 -17.95
N PRO A 192 -2.34 -5.11 -17.60
CA PRO A 192 -1.09 -5.29 -18.32
C PRO A 192 -0.72 -6.79 -18.42
N ALA A 193 -0.21 -7.20 -19.57
CA ALA A 193 0.26 -8.57 -19.73
C ALA A 193 1.48 -8.83 -18.82
N PRO A 194 1.60 -10.05 -18.26
CA PRO A 194 2.77 -10.45 -17.50
C PRO A 194 4.05 -10.30 -18.30
N VAL A 195 5.13 -9.90 -17.63
CA VAL A 195 6.47 -9.90 -18.24
C VAL A 195 6.92 -11.36 -18.44
N GLN A 196 7.16 -11.76 -19.68
CA GLN A 196 7.71 -13.08 -19.97
C GLN A 196 9.23 -13.00 -19.98
N LEU A 197 9.89 -13.86 -19.21
CA LEU A 197 11.34 -14.04 -19.25
C LEU A 197 11.64 -15.26 -20.13
N SER A 198 12.36 -15.05 -21.23
CA SER A 198 12.81 -16.13 -22.09
C SER A 198 13.91 -16.95 -21.39
N ALA A 199 13.97 -18.25 -21.66
CA ALA A 199 15.06 -19.10 -21.15
C ALA A 199 16.43 -18.68 -21.73
N ASP A 200 16.42 -18.04 -22.91
CA ASP A 200 17.61 -17.59 -23.63
C ASP A 200 18.04 -16.16 -23.25
N ASP A 201 17.23 -15.44 -22.43
CA ASP A 201 17.61 -14.13 -21.90
C ASP A 201 18.72 -14.32 -20.86
N ASN A 202 19.92 -13.84 -21.15
CA ASN A 202 21.06 -13.91 -20.23
C ASN A 202 20.97 -12.95 -19.05
N ASP A 203 19.95 -12.10 -19.01
CA ASP A 203 19.81 -11.00 -18.04
C ASP A 203 18.87 -11.35 -16.88
N HIS A 204 18.55 -12.63 -16.64
CA HIS A 204 17.75 -13.06 -15.49
C HIS A 204 18.57 -13.93 -14.53
N PHE A 205 18.10 -13.98 -13.29
CA PHE A 205 18.67 -14.87 -12.27
C PHE A 205 17.53 -15.53 -11.45
N VAL A 206 17.86 -16.58 -10.72
CA VAL A 206 16.91 -17.35 -9.90
C VAL A 206 16.90 -16.81 -8.47
N VAL A 207 15.71 -16.43 -7.97
CA VAL A 207 15.52 -16.04 -6.58
C VAL A 207 14.76 -17.13 -5.84
N GLY A 208 15.31 -17.56 -4.70
CA GLY A 208 14.64 -18.44 -3.74
C GLY A 208 14.02 -17.64 -2.61
N LEU A 209 12.78 -17.98 -2.25
CA LEU A 209 12.06 -17.40 -1.12
C LEU A 209 11.81 -18.47 -0.09
N VAL A 210 12.12 -18.18 1.17
CA VAL A 210 11.81 -19.07 2.30
C VAL A 210 10.68 -18.44 3.10
N GLN A 211 9.62 -19.20 3.35
CA GLN A 211 8.47 -18.81 4.18
C GLN A 211 8.43 -19.68 5.42
N ALA A 212 8.67 -19.10 6.58
CA ALA A 212 8.57 -19.77 7.87
C ALA A 212 8.48 -18.74 9.00
N GLU A 213 7.79 -19.06 10.11
CA GLU A 213 7.75 -18.26 11.34
C GLU A 213 8.53 -18.95 12.48
N GLU A 214 9.69 -19.49 12.17
CA GLU A 214 10.60 -20.14 13.12
C GLU A 214 11.72 -19.17 13.50
N ARG A 215 12.31 -19.32 14.68
CA ARG A 215 13.41 -18.47 15.16
C ARG A 215 14.78 -19.14 15.09
N SER A 216 14.84 -20.34 14.50
CA SER A 216 16.07 -21.11 14.37
C SER A 216 16.68 -20.94 12.99
N HIS A 217 17.91 -20.39 12.93
CA HIS A 217 18.64 -20.31 11.66
C HIS A 217 18.84 -21.69 11.00
N LEU A 218 18.93 -22.77 11.76
CA LEU A 218 19.05 -24.14 11.20
C LEU A 218 17.80 -24.53 10.41
N HIS A 219 16.64 -24.07 10.84
CA HIS A 219 15.39 -24.30 10.13
C HIS A 219 15.38 -23.60 8.77
N TYR A 220 15.76 -22.35 8.72
CA TYR A 220 15.90 -21.57 7.47
C TYR A 220 16.99 -22.13 6.56
N ILE A 221 18.12 -22.58 7.10
CA ILE A 221 19.20 -23.25 6.34
C ILE A 221 18.66 -24.52 5.67
N LYS A 222 17.86 -25.32 6.38
CA LYS A 222 17.23 -26.54 5.82
C LYS A 222 16.36 -26.20 4.61
N TRP A 223 15.49 -25.20 4.72
CA TRP A 223 14.65 -24.76 3.61
C TRP A 223 15.48 -24.16 2.46
N THR A 224 16.52 -23.40 2.75
CA THR A 224 17.43 -22.87 1.73
C THR A 224 18.10 -24.01 0.96
N ARG A 225 18.62 -25.01 1.64
CA ARG A 225 19.24 -26.18 1.00
C ARG A 225 18.25 -27.00 0.15
N SER A 226 16.98 -27.00 0.48
CA SER A 226 15.96 -27.67 -0.36
C SER A 226 15.81 -27.05 -1.75
N LEU A 227 16.27 -25.81 -1.93
CA LEU A 227 16.29 -25.09 -3.22
C LEU A 227 17.52 -25.44 -4.07
N ALA A 228 18.49 -26.22 -3.60
CA ALA A 228 19.76 -26.47 -4.29
C ALA A 228 19.62 -26.98 -5.73
N SER A 229 18.61 -27.81 -6.00
CA SER A 229 18.33 -28.31 -7.37
C SER A 229 17.88 -27.22 -8.33
N GLN A 230 17.32 -26.13 -7.82
CA GLN A 230 16.84 -24.98 -8.59
C GLN A 230 17.94 -23.93 -8.82
N LYS A 231 19.12 -24.10 -8.18
CA LYS A 231 20.30 -23.24 -8.29
C LYS A 231 19.98 -21.76 -8.13
N PRO A 232 19.44 -21.33 -6.97
CA PRO A 232 19.17 -19.92 -6.76
C PRO A 232 20.48 -19.10 -6.75
N ASP A 233 20.43 -17.88 -7.27
CA ASP A 233 21.51 -16.88 -7.17
C ASP A 233 21.32 -15.96 -5.97
N LEU A 234 20.05 -15.75 -5.59
CA LEU A 234 19.61 -14.97 -4.44
C LEU A 234 18.67 -15.81 -3.58
N VAL A 235 18.79 -15.72 -2.26
CA VAL A 235 17.80 -16.27 -1.33
C VAL A 235 17.35 -15.19 -0.36
N VAL A 236 16.03 -15.06 -0.15
CA VAL A 236 15.44 -14.09 0.76
C VAL A 236 14.74 -14.83 1.91
N TRP A 237 15.09 -14.46 3.13
CA TRP A 237 14.44 -14.89 4.36
C TRP A 237 13.51 -13.80 4.91
N PRO A 238 12.49 -14.15 5.70
CA PRO A 238 11.58 -13.17 6.30
C PRO A 238 12.25 -12.15 7.21
N GLU A 239 11.53 -11.07 7.48
CA GLU A 239 11.83 -10.12 8.56
C GLU A 239 11.84 -10.87 9.89
N TYR A 240 12.83 -10.56 10.75
CA TYR A 240 13.04 -11.26 12.03
C TYR A 240 13.24 -12.78 11.93
N SER A 241 13.61 -13.30 10.76
CA SER A 241 14.06 -14.70 10.64
C SER A 241 15.20 -15.02 11.63
N LEU A 242 15.99 -13.98 11.94
CA LEU A 242 17.02 -13.98 12.98
C LEU A 242 16.70 -12.84 13.97
N PRO A 243 16.17 -13.18 15.15
CA PRO A 243 15.67 -12.16 16.10
C PRO A 243 16.76 -11.36 16.80
N ASP A 244 18.00 -11.87 16.79
CA ASP A 244 19.16 -11.24 17.41
C ASP A 244 20.09 -10.63 16.36
N ASP A 245 21.10 -9.87 16.82
CA ASP A 245 22.10 -9.24 15.98
C ASP A 245 23.09 -10.29 15.46
N VAL A 246 22.99 -10.62 14.17
CA VAL A 246 23.84 -11.64 13.53
C VAL A 246 25.33 -11.32 13.62
N GLU A 247 25.71 -10.04 13.64
CA GLU A 247 27.13 -9.65 13.73
C GLU A 247 27.73 -9.94 15.11
N LYS A 248 26.88 -10.10 16.12
CA LYS A 248 27.30 -10.43 17.49
C LYS A 248 27.26 -11.91 17.80
N ASP A 249 26.68 -12.72 16.92
CA ASP A 249 26.65 -14.17 17.01
C ASP A 249 27.58 -14.77 15.95
N GLU A 250 28.84 -14.95 16.30
CA GLU A 250 29.86 -15.47 15.38
C GLU A 250 29.48 -16.84 14.79
N TRP A 251 28.78 -17.66 15.55
CA TRP A 251 28.38 -18.99 15.08
C TRP A 251 27.29 -18.91 14.01
N VAL A 252 26.26 -18.13 14.25
CA VAL A 252 25.21 -17.86 13.23
C VAL A 252 25.82 -17.17 12.01
N TYR A 253 26.62 -16.16 12.20
CA TYR A 253 27.30 -15.45 11.11
C TYR A 253 28.11 -16.37 10.23
N ARG A 254 28.96 -17.25 10.83
CA ARG A 254 29.73 -18.26 10.08
C ARG A 254 28.84 -19.28 9.39
N ALA A 255 27.75 -19.72 10.01
CA ALA A 255 26.81 -20.66 9.39
C ALA A 255 26.19 -20.08 8.11
N LEU A 256 25.85 -18.78 8.11
CA LEU A 256 25.27 -18.09 6.95
C LEU A 256 26.30 -17.88 5.83
N THR A 257 27.52 -17.40 6.16
CA THR A 257 28.56 -17.20 5.15
C THR A 257 29.02 -18.52 4.52
N ASN A 258 29.10 -19.59 5.32
CA ASN A 258 29.38 -20.94 4.81
C ASN A 258 28.24 -21.43 3.87
N LEU A 259 26.97 -21.17 4.21
CA LEU A 259 25.84 -21.51 3.33
C LEU A 259 25.92 -20.72 2.02
N CYS A 260 26.27 -19.43 2.07
CA CYS A 260 26.49 -18.62 0.87
C CYS A 260 27.62 -19.20 -0.02
N ALA A 261 28.71 -19.64 0.61
CA ALA A 261 29.83 -20.27 -0.12
C ALA A 261 29.45 -21.65 -0.68
N GLU A 262 28.72 -22.48 0.08
CA GLU A 262 28.27 -23.81 -0.32
C GLU A 262 27.37 -23.76 -1.57
N MET A 263 26.49 -22.79 -1.64
CA MET A 263 25.47 -22.67 -2.69
C MET A 263 25.78 -21.61 -3.75
N ASP A 264 26.87 -20.85 -3.59
CA ASP A 264 27.23 -19.67 -4.40
C ASP A 264 26.08 -18.65 -4.52
N ILE A 265 25.52 -18.24 -3.39
CA ILE A 265 24.35 -17.36 -3.32
C ILE A 265 24.65 -16.01 -2.65
N VAL A 266 23.85 -15.00 -3.02
CA VAL A 266 23.62 -13.82 -2.21
C VAL A 266 22.42 -14.11 -1.30
N MET A 267 22.46 -13.66 -0.04
CA MET A 267 21.34 -13.82 0.89
C MET A 267 20.85 -12.47 1.40
N VAL A 268 19.54 -12.37 1.61
CA VAL A 268 18.90 -11.30 2.40
C VAL A 268 18.24 -11.95 3.61
N VAL A 269 18.63 -11.52 4.81
CA VAL A 269 18.07 -12.03 6.06
C VAL A 269 17.51 -10.89 6.91
N GLY A 270 16.33 -11.10 7.51
CA GLY A 270 15.76 -10.16 8.48
C GLY A 270 16.38 -10.35 9.86
N THR A 271 17.03 -9.34 10.39
CA THR A 271 17.74 -9.37 11.67
C THR A 271 17.65 -8.02 12.40
N ARG A 272 18.34 -7.89 13.52
CA ARG A 272 18.54 -6.62 14.22
C ARG A 272 19.95 -6.12 14.05
N THR A 273 20.13 -4.80 14.06
CA THR A 273 21.42 -4.15 14.25
C THR A 273 21.38 -3.38 15.55
N VAL A 274 22.13 -3.83 16.55
CA VAL A 274 22.13 -3.25 17.90
C VAL A 274 23.08 -2.06 17.94
N LEU A 275 22.57 -0.89 18.34
CA LEU A 275 23.28 0.38 18.42
C LEU A 275 23.85 0.64 19.81
N GLY A 276 23.18 0.16 20.87
CA GLY A 276 23.52 0.45 22.24
C GLY A 276 22.79 -0.45 23.26
N PRO A 277 22.99 -0.21 24.58
CA PRO A 277 22.42 -1.06 25.63
C PRO A 277 20.92 -0.83 25.90
N GLY A 278 20.31 0.23 25.34
CA GLY A 278 18.91 0.56 25.57
C GLY A 278 17.96 -0.41 24.89
N LYS A 279 16.79 -0.65 25.48
CA LYS A 279 15.78 -1.59 24.94
C LYS A 279 15.27 -1.26 23.53
N ARG A 280 15.49 -0.02 23.06
CA ARG A 280 15.11 0.45 21.71
C ARG A 280 16.31 0.89 20.88
N ASP A 281 17.54 0.65 21.35
CA ASP A 281 18.76 1.05 20.65
C ASP A 281 19.17 0.02 19.62
N TRP A 282 18.29 -0.20 18.65
CA TRP A 282 18.51 -1.12 17.55
C TRP A 282 17.66 -0.73 16.34
N HIS A 283 18.10 -1.17 15.16
CA HIS A 283 17.36 -1.11 13.91
C HIS A 283 16.84 -2.47 13.50
N ASN A 284 15.61 -2.51 13.01
CA ASN A 284 15.10 -3.63 12.23
C ASN A 284 15.77 -3.61 10.85
N THR A 285 16.45 -4.68 10.49
CA THR A 285 17.45 -4.68 9.42
C THR A 285 17.23 -5.83 8.44
N ALA A 286 17.21 -5.50 7.15
CA ALA A 286 17.51 -6.42 6.07
C ALA A 286 19.02 -6.43 5.84
N MET A 287 19.68 -7.53 6.19
CA MET A 287 21.13 -7.71 6.02
C MET A 287 21.38 -8.52 4.76
N VAL A 288 22.31 -8.05 3.93
CA VAL A 288 22.75 -8.71 2.69
C VAL A 288 24.10 -9.34 2.91
N LEU A 289 24.19 -10.63 2.63
CA LEU A 289 25.38 -11.47 2.83
C LEU A 289 25.78 -12.19 1.52
N ASN A 290 27.06 -12.50 1.41
CA ASN A 290 27.61 -13.46 0.44
C ASN A 290 28.67 -14.33 1.13
N ALA A 291 29.42 -15.10 0.36
CA ALA A 291 30.52 -15.94 0.86
C ALA A 291 31.64 -15.15 1.56
N ASP A 292 31.87 -13.89 1.16
CA ASP A 292 32.89 -13.01 1.73
C ASP A 292 32.43 -12.29 2.99
N GLY A 293 31.14 -12.34 3.31
CA GLY A 293 30.54 -11.72 4.48
C GLY A 293 29.40 -10.75 4.19
N ILE A 294 29.30 -9.66 4.96
CA ILE A 294 28.24 -8.67 4.83
C ILE A 294 28.54 -7.74 3.66
N VAL A 295 27.63 -7.75 2.65
CA VAL A 295 27.66 -6.86 1.48
C VAL A 295 27.04 -5.50 1.82
N GLY A 296 25.95 -5.50 2.60
CA GLY A 296 25.28 -4.26 2.97
C GLY A 296 24.11 -4.47 3.92
N ARG A 297 23.49 -3.36 4.35
CA ARG A 297 22.36 -3.34 5.26
C ARG A 297 21.35 -2.30 4.84
N THR A 298 20.08 -2.62 5.00
CA THR A 298 18.98 -1.66 4.93
C THR A 298 18.21 -1.70 6.23
N HIS A 299 18.09 -0.57 6.89
CA HIS A 299 17.32 -0.45 8.11
C HIS A 299 15.91 0.04 7.82
N LYS A 300 14.92 -0.51 8.53
CA LYS A 300 13.50 -0.16 8.38
C LYS A 300 13.28 1.35 8.57
N ALA A 301 12.67 1.98 7.60
CA ALA A 301 12.42 3.42 7.62
C ALA A 301 11.14 3.78 8.40
N ARG A 302 10.17 2.86 8.44
CA ARG A 302 8.86 3.04 9.07
C ARG A 302 8.54 1.90 10.04
N PRO A 303 9.14 1.90 11.26
CA PRO A 303 8.75 0.98 12.32
C PRO A 303 7.24 1.09 12.61
N ILE A 304 6.61 -0.04 12.92
CA ILE A 304 5.18 -0.11 13.20
C ILE A 304 4.89 0.59 14.53
N HIS A 305 3.94 1.53 14.51
CA HIS A 305 3.52 2.24 15.71
C HIS A 305 2.99 1.28 16.78
N PHE A 306 3.26 1.59 18.02
CA PHE A 306 2.85 0.81 19.21
C PHE A 306 3.51 -0.57 19.35
N MET A 307 4.43 -0.93 18.44
CA MET A 307 5.25 -2.14 18.54
C MET A 307 6.69 -1.80 18.90
N ASN A 308 7.40 -2.80 19.43
CA ASN A 308 8.85 -2.68 19.62
C ASN A 308 9.56 -3.11 18.34
N ASP A 309 9.57 -2.22 17.35
CA ASP A 309 10.04 -2.46 15.98
C ASP A 309 11.34 -1.68 15.65
N GLY A 310 12.09 -1.32 16.70
CA GLY A 310 13.35 -0.61 16.60
C GLY A 310 13.22 0.89 16.32
N GLN A 311 14.34 1.53 16.02
CA GLN A 311 14.41 2.95 15.65
C GLN A 311 14.25 3.11 14.14
N PRO A 312 13.59 4.21 13.67
CA PRO A 312 13.46 4.48 12.24
C PRO A 312 14.81 4.86 11.63
N ALA A 313 15.04 4.47 10.39
CA ALA A 313 16.16 4.94 9.58
C ALA A 313 15.71 5.97 8.55
N THR A 314 16.64 6.80 8.09
CA THR A 314 16.36 7.91 7.16
C THR A 314 16.79 7.63 5.73
N HIS A 315 17.64 6.63 5.50
CA HIS A 315 18.28 6.39 4.22
C HIS A 315 17.71 5.14 3.53
N SER A 316 17.34 5.30 2.26
CA SER A 316 16.88 4.24 1.37
C SER A 316 17.85 4.17 0.18
N VAL A 317 18.96 3.46 0.36
CA VAL A 317 19.99 3.28 -0.69
C VAL A 317 20.04 1.81 -1.05
N PRO A 318 20.02 1.46 -2.36
CA PRO A 318 20.16 0.08 -2.80
C PRO A 318 21.54 -0.48 -2.43
N VAL A 319 21.57 -1.75 -2.06
CA VAL A 319 22.81 -2.50 -1.83
C VAL A 319 23.35 -2.99 -3.16
N GLN A 320 24.61 -2.67 -3.46
CA GLN A 320 25.28 -3.15 -4.68
C GLN A 320 25.69 -4.60 -4.50
N THR A 321 25.28 -5.46 -5.43
CA THR A 321 25.57 -6.89 -5.44
C THR A 321 26.03 -7.35 -6.82
N ARG A 322 26.53 -8.59 -6.94
CA ARG A 322 26.83 -9.21 -8.25
C ARG A 322 25.58 -9.36 -9.15
N LEU A 323 24.38 -9.24 -8.57
CA LEU A 323 23.10 -9.37 -9.28
C LEU A 323 22.49 -8.01 -9.68
N GLY A 324 23.16 -6.91 -9.35
CA GLY A 324 22.71 -5.55 -9.57
C GLY A 324 22.42 -4.79 -8.26
N ALA A 325 21.87 -3.60 -8.39
CA ALA A 325 21.51 -2.70 -7.30
C ALA A 325 20.19 -3.16 -6.66
N MET A 326 20.27 -3.82 -5.51
CA MET A 326 19.15 -4.45 -4.82
C MET A 326 18.54 -3.52 -3.76
N ALA A 327 17.24 -3.25 -3.86
CA ALA A 327 16.47 -2.57 -2.84
C ALA A 327 15.94 -3.56 -1.80
N ASN A 328 16.14 -3.24 -0.51
CA ASN A 328 15.72 -4.10 0.59
C ASN A 328 14.84 -3.34 1.62
N PRO A 329 13.72 -2.70 1.22
CA PRO A 329 12.79 -2.17 2.20
C PRO A 329 12.27 -3.30 3.09
N VAL A 330 11.96 -3.00 4.35
CA VAL A 330 11.55 -4.03 5.31
C VAL A 330 10.04 -3.95 5.55
N CYS A 331 9.31 -5.01 5.11
CA CYS A 331 7.90 -5.24 5.46
C CYS A 331 7.02 -4.00 5.22
N PHE A 332 6.52 -3.37 6.29
CA PHE A 332 5.66 -2.19 6.30
C PHE A 332 6.22 -0.96 5.55
N ASP A 333 7.53 -0.91 5.27
CA ASP A 333 8.11 0.11 4.40
C ASP A 333 7.50 0.08 2.99
N CYS A 334 7.12 -1.11 2.48
CA CYS A 334 6.53 -1.27 1.17
C CYS A 334 5.08 -0.79 1.08
N ASP A 335 4.41 -0.56 2.20
CA ASP A 335 3.07 0.03 2.20
C ASP A 335 3.11 1.48 1.70
N TYR A 336 4.23 2.18 1.93
CA TYR A 336 4.40 3.60 1.58
C TYR A 336 4.95 3.78 0.17
N THR A 337 4.24 4.58 -0.61
CA THR A 337 4.68 4.93 -1.97
C THR A 337 6.01 5.66 -1.98
N GLU A 338 6.26 6.47 -0.96
CA GLU A 338 7.50 7.25 -0.82
C GLU A 338 8.74 6.37 -0.74
N ILE A 339 8.71 5.29 0.04
CA ILE A 339 9.89 4.48 0.32
C ILE A 339 10.31 3.68 -0.91
N THR A 340 9.37 2.93 -1.51
CA THR A 340 9.66 2.14 -2.71
C THR A 340 10.08 3.04 -3.89
N ARG A 341 9.45 4.22 -4.03
CA ARG A 341 9.83 5.22 -5.01
C ARG A 341 11.26 5.73 -4.80
N ARG A 342 11.68 5.98 -3.54
CA ARG A 342 13.05 6.45 -3.25
C ARG A 342 14.09 5.43 -3.67
N PHE A 343 13.89 4.15 -3.42
CA PHE A 343 14.77 3.09 -3.90
C PHE A 343 14.83 3.06 -5.42
N ALA A 344 13.68 3.11 -6.10
CA ALA A 344 13.65 3.15 -7.56
C ALA A 344 14.27 4.44 -8.14
N ALA A 345 14.14 5.58 -7.44
CA ALA A 345 14.80 6.82 -7.82
C ALA A 345 16.32 6.79 -7.59
N ALA A 346 16.79 5.98 -6.64
CA ALA A 346 18.19 5.70 -6.40
C ALA A 346 18.74 4.54 -7.29
N GLU A 347 18.02 4.25 -8.39
CA GLU A 347 18.42 3.29 -9.43
C GLU A 347 18.57 1.85 -8.93
N SER A 348 17.66 1.41 -8.03
CA SER A 348 17.56 -0.01 -7.75
C SER A 348 17.06 -0.76 -8.98
N ASP A 349 17.61 -1.96 -9.23
CA ASP A 349 17.27 -2.81 -10.37
C ASP A 349 16.11 -3.75 -10.04
N PHE A 350 16.01 -4.18 -8.79
CA PHE A 350 14.95 -5.05 -8.26
C PHE A 350 14.79 -4.88 -6.74
N PHE A 351 13.74 -5.49 -6.19
CA PHE A 351 13.43 -5.47 -4.77
C PHE A 351 13.48 -6.88 -4.18
N ALA A 352 14.17 -7.04 -3.06
CA ALA A 352 14.16 -8.24 -2.22
C ALA A 352 13.69 -7.84 -0.82
N VAL A 353 12.47 -8.26 -0.46
CA VAL A 353 11.70 -7.69 0.66
C VAL A 353 11.47 -8.74 1.75
N PRO A 354 12.16 -8.66 2.89
CA PRO A 354 11.82 -9.46 4.07
C PRO A 354 10.55 -8.90 4.74
N ILE A 355 9.60 -9.80 5.05
CA ILE A 355 8.28 -9.46 5.61
C ILE A 355 8.01 -10.31 6.86
N MET A 356 7.45 -9.70 7.90
CA MET A 356 6.88 -10.40 9.02
C MET A 356 5.36 -10.16 9.06
N ASP A 357 4.62 -11.12 8.59
CA ASP A 357 3.18 -11.23 8.79
C ASP A 357 2.96 -12.39 9.77
N ALA A 358 2.81 -12.07 11.05
CA ALA A 358 2.75 -13.07 12.10
C ALA A 358 1.47 -13.92 11.99
N GLU A 359 1.55 -15.23 12.22
CA GLU A 359 0.43 -16.17 12.18
C GLU A 359 -0.81 -15.66 12.95
N ARG A 360 -0.57 -15.05 14.12
CA ARG A 360 -1.63 -14.47 14.96
C ARG A 360 -2.39 -13.28 14.33
N TRP A 361 -1.90 -12.69 13.23
CA TRP A 361 -2.55 -11.53 12.58
C TRP A 361 -3.62 -11.92 11.57
N THR A 362 -3.82 -13.18 11.33
CA THR A 362 -4.80 -13.79 10.45
C THR A 362 -4.44 -13.75 8.96
N ALA A 363 -4.87 -14.78 8.23
CA ALA A 363 -4.68 -14.87 6.78
C ALA A 363 -5.30 -13.67 6.02
N TRP A 364 -6.33 -13.03 6.59
CA TRP A 364 -6.95 -11.85 5.95
C TRP A 364 -5.97 -10.67 5.88
N GLN A 365 -5.27 -10.37 6.99
CA GLN A 365 -4.21 -9.35 6.99
C GLN A 365 -3.14 -9.69 5.95
N HIS A 366 -2.69 -10.93 5.92
CA HIS A 366 -1.60 -11.40 5.06
C HIS A 366 -1.90 -11.18 3.57
N VAL A 367 -3.07 -11.55 3.09
CA VAL A 367 -3.45 -11.37 1.68
C VAL A 367 -3.67 -9.89 1.33
N GLN A 368 -4.15 -9.06 2.28
CA GLN A 368 -4.27 -7.62 2.07
C GLN A 368 -2.89 -6.95 1.97
N HIS A 369 -1.92 -7.34 2.82
CA HIS A 369 -0.55 -6.84 2.77
C HIS A 369 0.13 -7.22 1.47
N ALA A 370 0.07 -8.49 1.08
CA ALA A 370 0.63 -8.99 -0.17
C ALA A 370 0.12 -8.22 -1.41
N ALA A 371 -1.16 -7.86 -1.43
CA ALA A 371 -1.76 -7.10 -2.54
C ALA A 371 -1.17 -5.69 -2.70
N LEU A 372 -0.67 -5.05 -1.64
CA LEU A 372 -0.03 -3.73 -1.73
C LEU A 372 1.28 -3.78 -2.51
N LEU A 373 2.07 -4.85 -2.35
CA LEU A 373 3.35 -5.01 -3.05
C LEU A 373 3.16 -5.06 -4.57
N ARG A 374 2.04 -5.62 -5.05
CA ARG A 374 1.70 -5.63 -6.48
C ARG A 374 1.58 -4.21 -7.04
N CYS A 375 0.95 -3.31 -6.27
CA CYS A 375 0.86 -1.90 -6.65
C CYS A 375 2.25 -1.24 -6.67
N ARG A 376 3.11 -1.55 -5.69
CA ARG A 376 4.48 -1.01 -5.62
C ARG A 376 5.33 -1.47 -6.79
N ALA A 377 5.24 -2.75 -7.17
CA ALA A 377 5.94 -3.29 -8.33
C ALA A 377 5.55 -2.55 -9.62
N ALA A 378 4.23 -2.35 -9.84
CA ALA A 378 3.73 -1.64 -11.01
C ALA A 378 4.09 -0.13 -11.01
N GLU A 379 4.08 0.54 -9.86
CA GLU A 379 4.48 1.95 -9.73
C GLU A 379 5.96 2.17 -10.02
N THR A 380 6.82 1.29 -9.49
CA THR A 380 8.26 1.40 -9.64
C THR A 380 8.78 0.82 -10.95
N GLY A 381 8.00 -0.08 -11.58
CA GLY A 381 8.40 -0.83 -12.77
C GLY A 381 9.52 -1.83 -12.48
N ARG A 382 9.53 -2.43 -11.29
CA ARG A 382 10.56 -3.34 -10.80
C ARG A 382 9.99 -4.69 -10.40
N TRP A 383 10.83 -5.73 -10.50
CA TRP A 383 10.54 -7.02 -9.90
C TRP A 383 10.63 -6.93 -8.38
N PHE A 384 9.69 -7.61 -7.70
CA PHE A 384 9.68 -7.78 -6.27
C PHE A 384 9.76 -9.26 -5.92
N ALA A 385 10.71 -9.61 -5.06
CA ALA A 385 10.84 -10.92 -4.44
C ALA A 385 10.62 -10.73 -2.93
N SER A 386 9.43 -11.08 -2.42
CA SER A 386 9.06 -10.87 -1.02
C SER A 386 8.97 -12.20 -0.29
N ALA A 387 9.72 -12.36 0.79
CA ALA A 387 9.69 -13.52 1.68
C ALA A 387 8.97 -13.15 2.97
N ALA A 388 7.85 -13.81 3.26
CA ALA A 388 7.05 -13.58 4.45
C ALA A 388 7.23 -14.68 5.49
N SER A 389 6.95 -14.37 6.78
CA SER A 389 6.98 -15.38 7.85
C SER A 389 5.81 -16.37 7.72
N SER A 390 4.60 -15.95 8.06
CA SER A 390 3.36 -16.68 7.86
C SER A 390 2.42 -16.02 6.85
N GLY A 391 2.88 -14.93 6.24
CA GLY A 391 2.16 -14.19 5.20
C GLY A 391 2.21 -14.88 3.83
N VAL A 392 2.12 -14.07 2.77
CA VAL A 392 2.18 -14.55 1.39
C VAL A 392 3.53 -14.14 0.79
N SER A 393 4.40 -15.12 0.54
CA SER A 393 5.64 -14.89 -0.20
C SER A 393 5.35 -14.85 -1.70
N GLN A 394 5.91 -13.85 -2.42
CA GLN A 394 5.56 -13.61 -3.82
C GLN A 394 6.76 -13.22 -4.66
N ILE A 395 6.74 -13.65 -5.93
CA ILE A 395 7.56 -13.08 -7.02
C ILE A 395 6.64 -12.32 -7.95
N ILE A 396 6.82 -10.99 -8.00
CA ILE A 396 5.92 -10.04 -8.67
C ILE A 396 6.70 -9.34 -9.77
N ASP A 397 6.15 -9.28 -10.97
CA ASP A 397 6.76 -8.60 -12.09
C ASP A 397 6.50 -7.07 -12.10
N PRO A 398 7.21 -6.31 -12.95
CA PRO A 398 7.05 -4.86 -13.09
C PRO A 398 5.67 -4.37 -13.51
N THR A 399 4.75 -5.25 -13.88
CA THR A 399 3.34 -4.93 -14.17
C THR A 399 2.43 -5.14 -12.96
N GLY A 400 2.97 -5.73 -11.87
CA GLY A 400 2.23 -6.12 -10.68
C GLY A 400 1.56 -7.50 -10.79
N HIS A 401 1.95 -8.30 -11.79
CA HIS A 401 1.50 -9.69 -11.92
C HIS A 401 2.34 -10.60 -11.03
N VAL A 402 1.69 -11.54 -10.33
CA VAL A 402 2.34 -12.54 -9.49
C VAL A 402 2.66 -13.77 -10.34
N HIS A 403 3.95 -14.11 -10.45
CA HIS A 403 4.41 -15.30 -11.16
C HIS A 403 4.41 -16.55 -10.29
N HIS A 404 4.84 -16.39 -9.04
CA HIS A 404 4.88 -17.44 -8.05
C HIS A 404 4.46 -16.89 -6.70
N GLU A 405 3.73 -17.69 -5.94
CA GLU A 405 3.38 -17.38 -4.55
C GLU A 405 3.29 -18.64 -3.70
N MET A 406 3.55 -18.46 -2.40
CA MET A 406 3.21 -19.41 -1.35
C MET A 406 2.13 -18.77 -0.49
N GLY A 407 1.05 -19.49 -0.25
CA GLY A 407 -0.14 -19.00 0.44
C GLY A 407 0.11 -18.61 1.89
N ALA A 408 -0.79 -17.82 2.44
CA ALA A 408 -0.76 -17.48 3.85
C ALA A 408 -0.90 -18.73 4.74
N MET A 409 -0.17 -18.77 5.86
CA MET A 409 -0.13 -19.87 6.83
C MET A 409 0.52 -21.15 6.29
N GLU A 410 1.17 -21.11 5.13
CA GLU A 410 1.98 -22.20 4.62
C GLU A 410 3.45 -22.02 5.06
N GLU A 411 4.19 -23.13 5.08
CA GLU A 411 5.62 -23.15 5.37
C GLU A 411 6.38 -23.90 4.26
N GLY A 412 7.51 -23.33 3.83
CA GLY A 412 8.31 -23.95 2.80
C GLY A 412 9.31 -23.02 2.13
N ALA A 413 9.75 -23.44 0.94
CA ALA A 413 10.58 -22.63 0.07
C ALA A 413 10.27 -22.92 -1.40
N PHE A 414 10.35 -21.89 -2.24
CA PHE A 414 10.21 -22.02 -3.68
C PHE A 414 11.16 -21.04 -4.38
N ALA A 415 11.40 -21.26 -5.67
CA ALA A 415 12.22 -20.36 -6.46
C ALA A 415 11.53 -19.98 -7.77
N GLY A 416 11.93 -18.83 -8.30
CA GLY A 416 11.48 -18.35 -9.60
C GLY A 416 12.49 -17.39 -10.20
N ARG A 417 12.24 -16.96 -11.44
CA ARG A 417 13.14 -16.07 -12.17
C ARG A 417 12.70 -14.63 -12.05
N ILE A 418 13.67 -13.73 -11.89
CA ILE A 418 13.49 -12.27 -12.00
C ILE A 418 14.61 -11.69 -12.88
N ALA A 419 14.40 -10.50 -13.41
CA ALA A 419 15.40 -9.79 -14.19
C ALA A 419 15.64 -8.38 -13.63
N PRO A 420 16.90 -7.93 -13.52
CA PRO A 420 17.22 -6.54 -13.24
C PRO A 420 16.57 -5.62 -14.27
N ARG A 421 16.14 -4.44 -13.85
CA ARG A 421 15.55 -3.45 -14.76
C ARG A 421 16.08 -2.07 -14.47
N GLU A 422 16.52 -1.41 -15.50
CA GLU A 422 16.94 -0.02 -15.46
C GLU A 422 15.81 0.96 -15.77
N GLY A 423 16.11 2.25 -15.64
CA GLY A 423 15.22 3.35 -15.96
C GLY A 423 14.25 3.67 -14.84
N ARG A 424 13.41 4.68 -15.03
CA ARG A 424 12.46 5.18 -14.02
C ARG A 424 11.10 5.39 -14.67
N THR A 425 10.05 4.89 -14.07
CA THR A 425 8.68 5.15 -14.50
C THR A 425 8.34 6.64 -14.39
N VAL A 426 7.28 7.08 -15.06
CA VAL A 426 6.78 8.46 -14.92
C VAL A 426 6.38 8.72 -13.47
N PHE A 427 5.79 7.71 -12.79
CA PHE A 427 5.47 7.81 -11.37
C PHE A 427 6.71 8.12 -10.52
N VAL A 428 7.82 7.39 -10.72
CA VAL A 428 9.07 7.60 -9.99
C VAL A 428 9.66 8.99 -10.27
N ARG A 429 9.57 9.47 -11.51
CA ARG A 429 10.12 10.78 -11.90
C ARG A 429 9.29 11.94 -11.38
N VAL A 430 8.00 11.98 -11.68
CA VAL A 430 7.12 13.13 -11.41
C VAL A 430 5.72 12.75 -10.93
N GLY A 431 5.21 11.55 -11.23
CA GLY A 431 3.83 11.15 -10.90
C GLY A 431 3.53 11.17 -9.41
N TRP A 432 4.54 10.95 -8.58
CA TRP A 432 4.45 11.04 -7.13
C TRP A 432 4.10 12.46 -6.60
N LEU A 433 4.27 13.51 -7.41
CA LEU A 433 3.85 14.87 -7.08
C LEU A 433 2.33 15.05 -7.14
N PHE A 434 1.63 14.16 -7.86
CA PHE A 434 0.19 14.29 -8.07
C PHE A 434 -0.61 14.40 -6.75
N PRO A 435 -0.45 13.53 -5.75
CA PRO A 435 -1.16 13.68 -4.49
C PRO A 435 -0.74 14.93 -3.70
N TRP A 436 0.50 15.38 -3.80
CA TRP A 436 0.98 16.62 -3.18
C TRP A 436 0.29 17.86 -3.78
N VAL A 437 0.11 17.89 -5.10
CA VAL A 437 -0.65 18.96 -5.78
C VAL A 437 -2.10 18.96 -5.30
N ASN A 438 -2.74 17.78 -5.23
CA ASN A 438 -4.10 17.68 -4.70
C ASN A 438 -4.19 18.18 -3.25
N LEU A 439 -3.22 17.84 -2.40
CA LEU A 439 -3.16 18.32 -1.02
C LEU A 439 -3.01 19.84 -0.95
N ALA A 440 -2.10 20.42 -1.73
CA ALA A 440 -1.92 21.88 -1.78
C ALA A 440 -3.20 22.59 -2.22
N VAL A 441 -3.85 22.12 -3.30
CA VAL A 441 -5.12 22.67 -3.77
C VAL A 441 -6.22 22.54 -2.71
N PHE A 442 -6.29 21.39 -2.02
CA PHE A 442 -7.27 21.19 -0.95
C PHE A 442 -7.05 22.12 0.24
N VAL A 443 -5.81 22.34 0.67
CA VAL A 443 -5.48 23.27 1.78
C VAL A 443 -5.87 24.69 1.40
N LEU A 444 -5.54 25.15 0.18
CA LEU A 444 -5.94 26.48 -0.31
C LEU A 444 -7.46 26.60 -0.39
N LEU A 445 -8.15 25.58 -0.87
CA LEU A 445 -9.61 25.52 -0.91
C LEU A 445 -10.21 25.60 0.50
N ALA A 446 -9.72 24.81 1.45
CA ALA A 446 -10.20 24.81 2.82
C ALA A 446 -10.01 26.18 3.48
N PHE A 447 -8.84 26.79 3.32
CA PHE A 447 -8.55 28.13 3.80
C PHE A 447 -9.51 29.17 3.19
N TRP A 448 -9.72 29.14 1.88
CA TRP A 448 -10.65 30.02 1.20
C TRP A 448 -12.11 29.81 1.65
N LEU A 449 -12.56 28.57 1.86
CA LEU A 449 -13.91 28.25 2.35
C LEU A 449 -14.14 28.78 3.79
N VAL A 450 -13.13 28.79 4.63
CA VAL A 450 -13.18 29.30 6.00
C VAL A 450 -13.21 30.82 6.00
N LEU A 451 -12.26 31.46 5.32
CA LEU A 451 -12.14 32.93 5.29
C LEU A 451 -13.23 33.62 4.44
N GLY A 452 -13.63 33.00 3.35
CA GLY A 452 -14.65 33.52 2.44
C GLY A 452 -16.09 33.54 3.01
N LYS A 453 -16.29 33.12 4.25
CA LYS A 453 -17.57 33.27 4.96
C LYS A 453 -17.96 34.74 5.20
N GLY A 454 -17.01 35.70 5.03
CA GLY A 454 -17.27 37.14 5.18
C GLY A 454 -17.75 37.86 3.94
N LEU A 455 -17.74 37.25 2.75
CA LEU A 455 -18.23 37.88 1.54
C LEU A 455 -19.73 37.58 1.35
N PRO A 456 -20.62 38.58 1.32
CA PRO A 456 -22.05 38.34 1.11
C PRO A 456 -22.25 37.73 -0.28
N VAL A 457 -22.85 36.54 -0.30
CA VAL A 457 -23.41 35.99 -1.55
C VAL A 457 -24.49 36.97 -1.98
N SER A 458 -24.28 37.73 -3.06
CA SER A 458 -25.32 38.54 -3.65
C SER A 458 -26.50 37.62 -4.00
N ARG A 459 -27.54 37.65 -3.18
CA ARG A 459 -28.85 37.12 -3.58
C ARG A 459 -29.31 37.97 -4.77
N ARG A 460 -29.13 37.49 -5.99
CA ARG A 460 -29.92 37.98 -7.09
C ARG A 460 -31.36 37.65 -6.79
N GLN A 461 -32.08 38.65 -6.31
CA GLN A 461 -33.52 38.68 -6.35
C GLN A 461 -33.94 38.70 -7.83
N SER A 462 -34.62 37.70 -8.25
CA SER A 462 -35.65 37.71 -9.29
C SER A 462 -36.44 36.43 -9.25
#